data_fc6d9539d5139bb34dc14a278a03c8b4
#
_entry.id   fc6d9539d5139bb34dc14a278a03c8b4
#
_cell.length_a   1.000
_cell.length_b   1.000
_cell.length_c   1.000
_cell.angle_alpha   90.00
_cell.angle_beta   90.00
_cell.angle_gamma   90.00
#
_symmetry.space_group_name_H-M   'P 1'
#
loop_
_entity.id
_entity.type
_entity.pdbx_description
1 polymer ?
#
loop_
_entity_poly.entity_id
_entity_poly.type
_entity_poly.pdbx_seq_one_letter_code
_entity_poly.pdbx_strand_id
1 'polypeptide(L)'
;MRFRFKSIKQPDGSRILEASFVATNKKDRKDRVPVYEADINFLNVLGEEKVPLGASKTSKEGIARITLPEDQYYLKDEEGRITLMALFKGTEELDGEEEEISIKDIHLDLGLIEKDSIKTVQVKAHTLDSLGVQIPVEETDIIISVEGMLSKMIIDEGTIEEGGYEFEMPIGLPGDVNGNITVYAIIEDHDDYGDVVQKNTESWGILNEQHKEDENTLWSEAAPIWMYVVLTILLVGIWANFVYTGIHLFKIKKEGEELELKTENE
;
A
#
# COMPACT_ATOMS: atom_id res chain seq x y z
N MET A 1 -24.80 9.95 -5.87
CA MET A 1 -23.41 10.14 -5.43
C MET A 1 -23.10 9.14 -4.34
N ARG A 2 -21.83 8.85 -4.08
CA ARG A 2 -21.39 8.01 -2.96
C ARG A 2 -20.33 8.79 -2.19
N PHE A 3 -20.70 9.21 -1.02
CA PHE A 3 -19.84 9.86 -0.05
C PHE A 3 -19.58 8.86 1.08
N ARG A 4 -18.34 8.70 1.50
CA ARG A 4 -17.94 7.80 2.58
C ARG A 4 -16.95 8.51 3.47
N PHE A 5 -17.04 8.25 4.75
CA PHE A 5 -16.17 8.83 5.74
C PHE A 5 -15.58 7.75 6.63
N LYS A 6 -14.27 7.86 6.94
CA LYS A 6 -13.53 6.95 7.81
C LYS A 6 -12.66 7.72 8.79
N SER A 7 -12.45 7.15 9.94
CA SER A 7 -11.49 7.60 10.95
C SER A 7 -10.49 6.49 11.20
N ILE A 8 -9.20 6.79 11.03
CA ILE A 8 -8.11 5.82 11.15
C ILE A 8 -7.15 6.29 12.26
N LYS A 9 -7.11 5.59 13.39
CA LYS A 9 -6.15 5.84 14.45
C LYS A 9 -4.81 5.20 14.09
N GLN A 10 -3.74 6.00 14.15
CA GLN A 10 -2.39 5.59 13.76
C GLN A 10 -1.58 5.11 14.97
N PRO A 11 -0.45 4.39 14.76
CA PRO A 11 0.41 3.89 15.85
C PRO A 11 1.01 4.99 16.74
N ASP A 12 1.16 6.20 16.22
CA ASP A 12 1.68 7.36 16.94
C ASP A 12 0.59 8.14 17.70
N GLY A 13 -0.62 7.58 17.81
CA GLY A 13 -1.77 8.23 18.43
C GLY A 13 -2.48 9.25 17.55
N SER A 14 -1.89 9.69 16.46
CA SER A 14 -2.53 10.60 15.49
C SER A 14 -3.75 9.94 14.84
N ARG A 15 -4.67 10.76 14.31
CA ARG A 15 -5.90 10.29 13.68
C ARG A 15 -6.03 10.87 12.28
N ILE A 16 -6.17 10.01 11.29
CA ILE A 16 -6.45 10.42 9.92
C ILE A 16 -7.96 10.39 9.72
N LEU A 17 -8.52 11.50 9.28
CA LEU A 17 -9.89 11.58 8.80
C LEU A 17 -9.85 11.56 7.27
N GLU A 18 -10.54 10.59 6.69
CA GLU A 18 -10.58 10.37 5.25
C GLU A 18 -12.00 10.40 4.73
N ALA A 19 -12.28 11.28 3.78
CA ALA A 19 -13.53 11.30 3.05
C ALA A 19 -13.30 10.91 1.59
N SER A 20 -14.06 9.95 1.11
CA SER A 20 -14.05 9.47 -0.28
C SER A 20 -15.32 9.90 -1.00
N PHE A 21 -15.17 10.65 -2.08
CA PHE A 21 -16.28 11.22 -2.82
C PHE A 21 -16.28 10.78 -4.30
N VAL A 22 -17.31 10.01 -4.68
CA VAL A 22 -17.43 9.42 -6.02
C VAL A 22 -18.81 9.70 -6.59
N ALA A 23 -18.85 10.32 -7.76
CA ALA A 23 -20.06 10.47 -8.55
C ALA A 23 -20.33 9.18 -9.34
N THR A 24 -21.59 8.76 -9.38
CA THR A 24 -22.02 7.58 -10.14
C THR A 24 -22.97 8.02 -11.24
N ASN A 25 -22.73 7.58 -12.46
CA ASN A 25 -23.61 7.87 -13.58
C ASN A 25 -24.99 7.21 -13.34
N LYS A 26 -26.08 7.99 -13.45
CA LYS A 26 -27.44 7.47 -13.27
C LYS A 26 -27.85 6.41 -14.30
N LYS A 27 -27.23 6.42 -15.49
CA LYS A 27 -27.50 5.47 -16.58
C LYS A 27 -26.64 4.22 -16.53
N ASP A 28 -25.40 4.33 -16.03
CA ASP A 28 -24.50 3.21 -15.86
C ASP A 28 -23.84 3.29 -14.46
N ARG A 29 -24.34 2.46 -13.53
CA ARG A 29 -23.83 2.39 -12.15
C ARG A 29 -22.39 1.87 -12.04
N LYS A 30 -21.82 1.35 -13.12
CA LYS A 30 -20.40 0.92 -13.17
C LYS A 30 -19.48 2.09 -13.51
N ASP A 31 -20.01 3.13 -14.14
CA ASP A 31 -19.27 4.35 -14.45
C ASP A 31 -19.19 5.22 -13.19
N ARG A 32 -18.06 5.13 -12.51
CA ARG A 32 -17.74 5.84 -11.26
C ARG A 32 -16.64 6.85 -11.55
N VAL A 33 -16.94 8.12 -11.33
CA VAL A 33 -15.99 9.22 -11.53
C VAL A 33 -15.65 9.84 -10.17
N PRO A 34 -14.38 9.83 -9.74
CA PRO A 34 -13.95 10.56 -8.56
C PRO A 34 -14.27 12.06 -8.68
N VAL A 35 -14.77 12.66 -7.62
CA VAL A 35 -15.01 14.10 -7.58
C VAL A 35 -13.72 14.79 -7.16
N TYR A 36 -13.14 15.56 -8.06
CA TYR A 36 -11.86 16.26 -7.88
C TYR A 36 -12.06 17.69 -7.38
N GLU A 37 -11.16 18.18 -6.50
CA GLU A 37 -11.16 19.53 -5.91
C GLU A 37 -12.43 19.91 -5.12
N ALA A 38 -13.21 18.96 -4.64
CA ALA A 38 -14.30 19.23 -3.72
C ALA A 38 -13.77 19.62 -2.34
N ASP A 39 -14.28 20.74 -1.78
CA ASP A 39 -13.90 21.21 -0.45
C ASP A 39 -14.66 20.43 0.62
N ILE A 40 -13.95 19.60 1.37
CA ILE A 40 -14.51 18.80 2.47
C ILE A 40 -14.11 19.45 3.80
N ASN A 41 -15.10 19.71 4.64
CA ASN A 41 -14.92 20.20 6.00
C ASN A 41 -15.08 19.04 6.98
N PHE A 42 -14.15 18.88 7.89
CA PHE A 42 -14.19 17.88 8.96
C PHE A 42 -14.54 18.58 10.27
N LEU A 43 -15.50 18.02 10.97
CA LEU A 43 -16.10 18.60 12.17
C LEU A 43 -16.18 17.55 13.28
N ASN A 44 -16.07 17.98 14.53
CA ASN A 44 -16.49 17.20 15.68
C ASN A 44 -17.85 17.75 16.14
N VAL A 45 -18.81 16.87 16.32
CA VAL A 45 -20.21 17.23 16.59
C VAL A 45 -20.64 16.71 17.96
N LEU A 46 -21.30 17.55 18.75
CA LEU A 46 -21.96 17.15 19.98
C LEU A 46 -23.30 17.90 20.12
N GLY A 47 -24.39 17.20 19.81
CA GLY A 47 -25.72 17.83 19.75
C GLY A 47 -25.77 18.90 18.66
N GLU A 48 -26.00 20.16 19.04
CA GLU A 48 -26.02 21.29 18.12
C GLU A 48 -24.64 21.95 17.93
N GLU A 49 -23.68 21.59 18.78
CA GLU A 49 -22.34 22.16 18.71
C GLU A 49 -21.49 21.46 17.64
N LYS A 50 -20.89 22.24 16.74
CA LYS A 50 -20.02 21.77 15.66
C LYS A 50 -18.69 22.50 15.73
N VAL A 51 -17.63 21.78 16.10
CA VAL A 51 -16.27 22.30 16.19
C VAL A 51 -15.49 21.90 14.94
N PRO A 52 -14.91 22.85 14.18
CA PRO A 52 -14.13 22.53 13.00
C PRO A 52 -12.79 21.89 13.41
N LEU A 53 -12.45 20.77 12.78
CA LEU A 53 -11.18 20.05 12.94
C LEU A 53 -10.20 20.39 11.81
N GLY A 54 -10.72 20.70 10.63
CA GLY A 54 -9.93 21.08 9.46
C GLY A 54 -10.72 20.96 8.16
N ALA A 55 -10.08 21.29 7.07
CA ALA A 55 -10.63 21.14 5.73
C ALA A 55 -9.57 20.67 4.75
N SER A 56 -9.98 19.92 3.73
CA SER A 56 -9.10 19.46 2.66
C SER A 56 -9.88 19.33 1.35
N LYS A 57 -9.17 19.44 0.22
CA LYS A 57 -9.75 19.20 -1.10
C LYS A 57 -9.56 17.76 -1.51
N THR A 58 -10.54 17.23 -2.24
CA THR A 58 -10.41 15.88 -2.81
C THR A 58 -9.32 15.83 -3.89
N SER A 59 -8.53 14.78 -3.85
CA SER A 59 -7.49 14.45 -4.85
C SER A 59 -8.11 13.97 -6.16
N LYS A 60 -7.28 13.61 -7.14
CA LYS A 60 -7.72 13.01 -8.41
C LYS A 60 -8.43 11.66 -8.22
N GLU A 61 -8.16 10.99 -7.12
CA GLU A 61 -8.84 9.75 -6.70
C GLU A 61 -10.16 10.01 -5.97
N GLY A 62 -10.53 11.29 -5.77
CA GLY A 62 -11.73 11.70 -5.04
C GLY A 62 -11.61 11.54 -3.52
N ILE A 63 -10.39 11.63 -2.97
CA ILE A 63 -10.11 11.42 -1.55
C ILE A 63 -9.60 12.72 -0.93
N ALA A 64 -10.25 13.17 0.14
CA ALA A 64 -9.80 14.24 1.01
C ALA A 64 -9.30 13.68 2.33
N ARG A 65 -8.15 14.13 2.83
CA ARG A 65 -7.56 13.69 4.10
C ARG A 65 -7.08 14.85 4.92
N ILE A 66 -7.24 14.74 6.24
CA ILE A 66 -6.54 15.54 7.23
C ILE A 66 -5.93 14.60 8.27
N THR A 67 -4.83 15.02 8.89
CA THR A 67 -4.21 14.32 10.02
C THR A 67 -4.34 15.20 11.25
N LEU A 68 -4.93 14.64 12.29
CA LEU A 68 -5.09 15.28 13.59
C LEU A 68 -4.01 14.74 14.54
N PRO A 69 -3.37 15.59 15.34
CA PRO A 69 -2.35 15.15 16.28
C PRO A 69 -2.96 14.31 17.43
N GLU A 70 -2.12 13.57 18.17
CA GLU A 70 -2.53 12.75 19.31
C GLU A 70 -3.23 13.58 20.40
N ASP A 71 -2.76 14.81 20.65
CA ASP A 71 -3.27 15.72 21.66
C ASP A 71 -4.51 16.52 21.22
N GLN A 72 -5.11 16.15 20.07
CA GLN A 72 -6.33 16.80 19.57
C GLN A 72 -7.45 16.65 20.59
N TYR A 73 -8.01 17.79 21.02
CA TYR A 73 -9.19 17.79 21.87
C TYR A 73 -10.46 17.48 21.08
N TYR A 74 -11.30 16.59 21.62
CA TYR A 74 -12.60 16.24 21.06
C TYR A 74 -13.72 16.46 22.07
N LEU A 75 -14.83 16.99 21.60
CA LEU A 75 -16.09 16.92 22.33
C LEU A 75 -16.54 15.46 22.38
N LYS A 76 -16.89 14.99 23.58
CA LYS A 76 -17.35 13.62 23.84
C LYS A 76 -18.74 13.67 24.46
N ASP A 77 -19.58 12.70 24.12
CA ASP A 77 -20.85 12.50 24.79
C ASP A 77 -20.71 11.90 26.20
N GLU A 78 -21.85 11.60 26.86
CA GLU A 78 -21.87 11.02 28.21
C GLU A 78 -21.27 9.60 28.25
N GLU A 79 -21.23 8.88 27.11
CA GLU A 79 -20.66 7.55 26.97
C GLU A 79 -19.19 7.58 26.51
N GLY A 80 -18.61 8.78 26.36
CA GLY A 80 -17.23 8.97 25.88
C GLY A 80 -17.05 8.80 24.38
N ARG A 81 -18.15 8.80 23.59
CA ARG A 81 -18.10 8.72 22.13
C ARG A 81 -17.76 10.06 21.52
N ILE A 82 -17.01 10.00 20.43
CA ILE A 82 -16.62 11.14 19.61
C ILE A 82 -17.40 11.04 18.29
N THR A 83 -18.29 11.99 18.02
CA THR A 83 -18.98 12.06 16.74
C THR A 83 -18.19 12.96 15.80
N LEU A 84 -17.76 12.40 14.70
CA LEU A 84 -17.01 13.07 13.64
C LEU A 84 -17.89 13.16 12.39
N MET A 85 -17.83 14.28 11.69
CA MET A 85 -18.61 14.54 10.49
C MET A 85 -17.69 15.01 9.36
N ALA A 86 -17.87 14.46 8.17
CA ALA A 86 -17.36 15.02 6.93
C ALA A 86 -18.48 15.70 6.18
N LEU A 87 -18.29 16.96 5.79
CA LEU A 87 -19.31 17.80 5.16
C LEU A 87 -18.79 18.38 3.85
N PHE A 88 -19.51 18.08 2.77
CA PHE A 88 -19.43 18.77 1.49
C PHE A 88 -20.64 19.69 1.34
N LYS A 89 -20.44 21.00 1.26
CA LYS A 89 -21.54 21.98 1.22
C LYS A 89 -22.31 22.04 -0.10
N GLY A 90 -21.82 21.32 -1.12
CA GLY A 90 -22.36 21.40 -2.46
C GLY A 90 -21.71 22.51 -3.30
N THR A 91 -21.98 22.46 -4.60
CA THR A 91 -21.64 23.47 -5.61
C THR A 91 -22.89 23.73 -6.47
N GLU A 92 -22.79 24.58 -7.49
CA GLU A 92 -23.88 24.80 -8.45
C GLU A 92 -24.24 23.50 -9.22
N GLU A 93 -23.31 22.56 -9.34
CA GLU A 93 -23.45 21.32 -10.12
C GLU A 93 -23.71 20.08 -9.26
N LEU A 94 -23.29 20.09 -7.98
CA LEU A 94 -23.33 18.95 -7.08
C LEU A 94 -24.07 19.31 -5.79
N ASP A 95 -25.04 18.49 -5.41
CA ASP A 95 -25.73 18.61 -4.13
C ASP A 95 -24.75 18.41 -2.96
N GLY A 96 -25.06 19.02 -1.81
CA GLY A 96 -24.30 18.81 -0.58
C GLY A 96 -24.45 17.40 -0.07
N GLU A 97 -23.40 16.88 0.53
CA GLU A 97 -23.35 15.53 1.14
C GLU A 97 -22.70 15.63 2.52
N GLU A 98 -23.20 14.85 3.46
CA GLU A 98 -22.62 14.73 4.79
C GLU A 98 -22.64 13.28 5.24
N GLU A 99 -21.62 12.90 6.02
CA GLU A 99 -21.49 11.57 6.60
C GLU A 99 -20.94 11.70 8.01
N GLU A 100 -21.55 11.00 8.95
CA GLU A 100 -21.16 11.00 10.37
C GLU A 100 -20.74 9.61 10.81
N ILE A 101 -19.74 9.57 11.68
CA ILE A 101 -19.32 8.38 12.41
C ILE A 101 -19.24 8.70 13.89
N SER A 102 -19.70 7.80 14.74
CA SER A 102 -19.62 7.93 16.19
C SER A 102 -18.74 6.81 16.75
N ILE A 103 -17.58 7.15 17.28
CA ILE A 103 -16.56 6.19 17.72
C ILE A 103 -16.14 6.43 19.15
N LYS A 104 -15.70 5.35 19.83
CA LYS A 104 -14.96 5.42 21.10
C LYS A 104 -13.47 5.41 20.84
N ASP A 105 -12.73 6.13 21.66
CA ASP A 105 -11.27 6.12 21.54
C ASP A 105 -10.71 4.85 22.19
N ILE A 106 -10.06 4.01 21.39
CA ILE A 106 -9.46 2.74 21.82
C ILE A 106 -7.94 2.89 21.90
N HIS A 107 -7.35 2.30 22.90
CA HIS A 107 -5.90 2.12 23.04
C HIS A 107 -5.56 0.67 22.70
N LEU A 108 -4.70 0.50 21.71
CA LEU A 108 -4.25 -0.79 21.22
C LEU A 108 -2.74 -0.89 21.44
N ASP A 109 -2.33 -1.82 22.29
CA ASP A 109 -0.92 -2.10 22.59
C ASP A 109 -0.50 -3.39 21.90
N LEU A 110 0.62 -3.35 21.18
CA LEU A 110 1.18 -4.51 20.46
C LEU A 110 2.52 -4.88 21.07
N GLY A 111 2.56 -5.99 21.81
CA GLY A 111 3.75 -6.60 22.36
C GLY A 111 4.29 -7.71 21.47
N LEU A 112 5.60 -7.73 21.27
CA LEU A 112 6.32 -8.83 20.62
C LEU A 112 7.23 -9.46 21.68
N ILE A 113 6.93 -10.70 22.11
CA ILE A 113 7.56 -11.35 23.24
C ILE A 113 8.22 -12.64 22.75
N GLU A 114 9.49 -12.84 23.08
CA GLU A 114 10.19 -14.10 22.86
C GLU A 114 10.51 -14.77 24.19
N LYS A 115 10.04 -16.00 24.36
CA LYS A 115 10.32 -16.82 25.54
C LYS A 115 10.59 -18.27 25.10
N ASP A 116 11.67 -18.83 25.55
CA ASP A 116 12.08 -20.21 25.24
C ASP A 116 12.12 -20.49 23.72
N SER A 117 12.55 -19.49 22.92
CA SER A 117 12.55 -19.48 21.46
C SER A 117 11.16 -19.53 20.79
N ILE A 118 10.10 -19.36 21.55
CA ILE A 118 8.75 -19.16 21.03
C ILE A 118 8.51 -17.66 20.91
N LYS A 119 8.19 -17.23 19.70
CA LYS A 119 7.87 -15.83 19.37
C LYS A 119 6.35 -15.66 19.43
N THR A 120 5.92 -14.80 20.34
CA THR A 120 4.49 -14.58 20.60
C THR A 120 4.12 -13.13 20.35
N VAL A 121 3.07 -12.92 19.58
CA VAL A 121 2.43 -11.61 19.38
C VAL A 121 1.33 -11.49 20.41
N GLN A 122 1.38 -10.44 21.23
CA GLN A 122 0.38 -10.14 22.24
C GLN A 122 -0.24 -8.78 21.95
N VAL A 123 -1.56 -8.75 21.81
CA VAL A 123 -2.33 -7.51 21.66
C VAL A 123 -3.14 -7.28 22.90
N LYS A 124 -3.13 -6.04 23.39
CA LYS A 124 -4.01 -5.58 24.46
C LYS A 124 -4.81 -4.39 23.98
N ALA A 125 -6.11 -4.42 24.21
CA ALA A 125 -7.03 -3.39 23.79
C ALA A 125 -7.90 -2.94 24.96
N HIS A 126 -7.95 -1.62 25.18
CA HIS A 126 -8.80 -1.03 26.21
C HIS A 126 -9.33 0.33 25.78
N THR A 127 -10.46 0.72 26.31
CA THR A 127 -11.00 2.07 26.26
C THR A 127 -10.87 2.71 27.62
N LEU A 128 -11.05 4.02 27.70
CA LEU A 128 -11.10 4.76 28.96
C LEU A 128 -12.52 5.24 29.20
N ASP A 129 -13.01 5.04 30.43
CA ASP A 129 -14.26 5.65 30.88
C ASP A 129 -14.09 7.15 31.17
N SER A 130 -15.17 7.82 31.58
CA SER A 130 -15.16 9.25 31.94
C SER A 130 -14.27 9.60 33.14
N LEU A 131 -13.88 8.61 33.93
CA LEU A 131 -12.99 8.71 35.10
C LEU A 131 -11.55 8.32 34.79
N GLY A 132 -11.26 7.89 33.55
CA GLY A 132 -9.95 7.42 33.11
C GLY A 132 -9.64 5.98 33.52
N VAL A 133 -10.65 5.20 33.91
CA VAL A 133 -10.48 3.77 34.23
C VAL A 133 -10.45 2.98 32.93
N GLN A 134 -9.51 2.05 32.81
CA GLN A 134 -9.39 1.17 31.65
C GLN A 134 -10.52 0.14 31.65
N ILE A 135 -11.25 0.09 30.54
CA ILE A 135 -12.28 -0.92 30.26
C ILE A 135 -11.74 -1.82 29.16
N PRO A 136 -11.60 -3.14 29.38
CA PRO A 136 -11.15 -4.05 28.34
C PRO A 136 -12.13 -4.05 27.16
N VAL A 137 -11.59 -4.20 25.96
CA VAL A 137 -12.39 -4.34 24.74
C VAL A 137 -12.77 -5.80 24.57
N GLU A 138 -13.99 -6.06 24.16
CA GLU A 138 -14.53 -7.40 23.94
C GLU A 138 -15.09 -7.54 22.52
N GLU A 139 -15.11 -8.77 22.01
CA GLU A 139 -15.78 -9.17 20.75
C GLU A 139 -15.38 -8.31 19.53
N THR A 140 -14.09 -7.91 19.47
CA THR A 140 -13.58 -7.08 18.38
C THR A 140 -12.63 -7.89 17.51
N ASP A 141 -12.93 -7.96 16.20
CA ASP A 141 -12.09 -8.66 15.25
C ASP A 141 -10.78 -7.89 15.02
N ILE A 142 -9.69 -8.65 14.96
CA ILE A 142 -8.34 -8.12 14.74
C ILE A 142 -7.63 -8.90 13.65
N ILE A 143 -6.91 -8.17 12.80
CA ILE A 143 -6.07 -8.70 11.74
C ILE A 143 -4.62 -8.44 12.11
N ILE A 144 -3.82 -9.51 12.12
CA ILE A 144 -2.37 -9.41 12.31
C ILE A 144 -1.69 -9.61 10.97
N SER A 145 -0.87 -8.63 10.61
CA SER A 145 -0.13 -8.66 9.35
C SER A 145 1.32 -8.25 9.53
N VAL A 146 2.17 -8.67 8.61
CA VAL A 146 3.57 -8.22 8.53
C VAL A 146 3.80 -7.42 7.27
N GLU A 147 4.80 -6.54 7.33
CA GLU A 147 5.23 -5.79 6.17
C GLU A 147 5.87 -6.74 5.15
N GLY A 148 5.29 -6.80 3.96
CA GLY A 148 5.84 -7.53 2.82
C GLY A 148 6.44 -6.58 1.80
N MET A 149 7.10 -7.11 0.79
CA MET A 149 7.79 -6.34 -0.25
C MET A 149 6.86 -5.39 -1.04
N LEU A 150 5.63 -5.79 -1.30
CA LEU A 150 4.67 -5.01 -2.10
C LEU A 150 3.41 -4.63 -1.33
N SER A 151 3.03 -5.41 -0.33
CA SER A 151 1.84 -5.21 0.48
C SER A 151 2.00 -5.88 1.83
N LYS A 152 1.14 -5.54 2.78
CA LYS A 152 1.05 -6.27 4.05
C LYS A 152 0.56 -7.69 3.78
N MET A 153 1.15 -8.66 4.44
CA MET A 153 0.76 -10.07 4.42
C MET A 153 0.04 -10.40 5.72
N ILE A 154 -1.21 -10.80 5.62
CA ILE A 154 -1.98 -11.27 6.76
C ILE A 154 -1.38 -12.59 7.23
N ILE A 155 -1.09 -12.68 8.53
CA ILE A 155 -0.53 -13.87 9.16
C ILE A 155 -1.59 -14.58 9.98
N ASP A 156 -2.43 -13.82 10.67
CA ASP A 156 -3.46 -14.34 11.52
C ASP A 156 -4.65 -13.38 11.63
N GLU A 157 -5.81 -13.93 11.91
CA GLU A 157 -7.05 -13.20 12.14
C GLU A 157 -7.73 -13.82 13.37
N GLY A 158 -8.25 -12.99 14.26
CA GLY A 158 -8.91 -13.47 15.46
C GLY A 158 -9.80 -12.41 16.08
N THR A 159 -10.29 -12.70 17.27
CA THR A 159 -11.18 -11.81 18.03
C THR A 159 -10.53 -11.49 19.37
N ILE A 160 -10.53 -10.22 19.75
CA ILE A 160 -10.08 -9.77 21.07
C ILE A 160 -11.13 -10.18 22.09
N GLU A 161 -10.73 -10.95 23.10
CA GLU A 161 -11.56 -11.38 24.23
C GLU A 161 -10.94 -10.86 25.52
N GLU A 162 -11.77 -10.32 26.44
CA GLU A 162 -11.30 -9.77 27.72
C GLU A 162 -10.14 -8.76 27.58
N GLY A 163 -10.13 -8.00 26.49
CA GLY A 163 -9.09 -7.01 26.19
C GLY A 163 -7.78 -7.58 25.69
N GLY A 164 -7.70 -8.86 25.33
CA GLY A 164 -6.47 -9.51 24.89
C GLY A 164 -6.64 -10.39 23.65
N TYR A 165 -5.57 -10.50 22.87
CA TYR A 165 -5.41 -11.48 21.80
C TYR A 165 -3.95 -11.91 21.74
N GLU A 166 -3.68 -13.19 21.60
CA GLU A 166 -2.33 -13.73 21.60
C GLU A 166 -2.21 -14.90 20.63
N PHE A 167 -1.13 -14.94 19.86
CA PHE A 167 -0.82 -16.08 19.00
C PHE A 167 0.69 -16.29 18.81
N GLU A 168 1.09 -17.49 18.42
CA GLU A 168 2.47 -17.82 18.12
C GLU A 168 2.84 -17.41 16.68
N MET A 169 3.90 -16.61 16.56
CA MET A 169 4.39 -16.15 15.28
C MET A 169 4.95 -17.30 14.44
N PRO A 170 4.57 -17.44 13.16
CA PRO A 170 5.15 -18.45 12.28
C PRO A 170 6.67 -18.30 12.14
N ILE A 171 7.36 -19.45 12.13
CA ILE A 171 8.82 -19.48 11.95
C ILE A 171 9.15 -19.27 10.48
N GLY A 172 10.25 -18.58 10.21
CA GLY A 172 10.80 -18.51 8.86
C GLY A 172 10.27 -17.36 8.00
N LEU A 173 9.62 -16.37 8.61
CA LEU A 173 9.19 -15.18 7.87
C LEU A 173 10.40 -14.34 7.42
N PRO A 174 10.39 -13.84 6.17
CA PRO A 174 11.45 -12.97 5.69
C PRO A 174 11.40 -11.62 6.42
N GLY A 175 12.55 -11.17 6.88
CA GLY A 175 12.75 -9.84 7.44
C GLY A 175 13.24 -8.83 6.39
N ASP A 176 13.50 -7.61 6.84
CA ASP A 176 14.22 -6.62 6.07
C ASP A 176 15.72 -6.99 5.92
N VAL A 177 16.52 -6.09 5.36
CA VAL A 177 17.98 -6.27 5.19
C VAL A 177 18.74 -6.47 6.51
N ASN A 178 18.13 -6.11 7.63
CA ASN A 178 18.68 -6.28 8.98
C ASN A 178 18.02 -7.46 9.72
N GLY A 179 17.10 -8.17 9.10
CA GLY A 179 16.32 -9.24 9.72
C GLY A 179 15.17 -8.76 10.61
N ASN A 180 14.75 -7.49 10.51
CA ASN A 180 13.61 -7.00 11.27
C ASN A 180 12.30 -7.34 10.56
N ILE A 181 11.28 -7.63 11.36
CA ILE A 181 9.89 -7.77 10.91
C ILE A 181 9.06 -6.68 11.59
N THR A 182 8.32 -5.93 10.80
CA THR A 182 7.29 -5.02 11.31
C THR A 182 5.95 -5.73 11.32
N VAL A 183 5.39 -5.92 12.50
CA VAL A 183 4.07 -6.51 12.74
C VAL A 183 3.06 -5.40 12.90
N TYR A 184 1.90 -5.56 12.28
CA TYR A 184 0.75 -4.67 12.40
C TYR A 184 -0.40 -5.42 13.05
N ALA A 185 -1.05 -4.76 13.99
CA ALA A 185 -2.35 -5.15 14.55
C ALA A 185 -3.39 -4.15 14.05
N ILE A 186 -4.41 -4.62 13.36
CA ILE A 186 -5.35 -3.78 12.62
C ILE A 186 -6.78 -4.18 13.01
N ILE A 187 -7.57 -3.20 13.39
CA ILE A 187 -9.03 -3.29 13.50
C ILE A 187 -9.57 -2.50 12.32
N GLU A 188 -10.41 -3.11 11.47
CA GLU A 188 -10.95 -2.50 10.26
C GLU A 188 -12.47 -2.35 10.33
N ASP A 189 -12.98 -1.22 9.84
CA ASP A 189 -14.41 -0.92 9.65
C ASP A 189 -15.29 -1.26 10.88
N HIS A 190 -14.75 -1.11 12.11
CA HIS A 190 -15.49 -1.43 13.33
C HIS A 190 -16.47 -0.32 13.68
N ASP A 191 -17.73 -0.68 13.99
CA ASP A 191 -18.82 0.28 14.23
C ASP A 191 -18.52 1.21 15.44
N ASP A 192 -17.89 0.70 16.49
CA ASP A 192 -17.58 1.47 17.70
C ASP A 192 -16.21 2.14 17.70
N TYR A 193 -15.23 1.64 16.97
CA TYR A 193 -13.85 2.13 17.06
C TYR A 193 -13.32 2.72 15.74
N GLY A 194 -14.01 2.48 14.60
CA GLY A 194 -13.52 2.80 13.27
C GLY A 194 -12.31 1.94 12.91
N ASP A 195 -11.41 2.50 12.11
CA ASP A 195 -10.15 1.84 11.76
C ASP A 195 -9.08 2.17 12.80
N VAL A 196 -8.37 1.16 13.30
CA VAL A 196 -7.27 1.32 14.26
C VAL A 196 -6.07 0.51 13.79
N VAL A 197 -4.91 1.14 13.76
CA VAL A 197 -3.66 0.50 13.36
C VAL A 197 -2.62 0.68 14.44
N GLN A 198 -2.01 -0.42 14.87
CA GLN A 198 -0.83 -0.41 15.71
C GLN A 198 0.29 -1.17 15.01
N LYS A 199 1.54 -0.84 15.30
CA LYS A 199 2.71 -1.54 14.76
C LYS A 199 3.83 -1.64 15.77
N ASN A 200 4.60 -2.71 15.66
CA ASN A 200 5.84 -2.89 16.38
C ASN A 200 6.84 -3.63 15.51
N THR A 201 8.14 -3.44 15.76
CA THR A 201 9.21 -4.00 14.93
C THR A 201 10.22 -4.73 15.81
N GLU A 202 10.52 -5.98 15.45
CA GLU A 202 11.50 -6.81 16.13
C GLU A 202 12.39 -7.58 15.12
N SER A 203 13.59 -7.96 15.56
CA SER A 203 14.55 -8.70 14.73
C SER A 203 14.25 -10.21 14.72
N TRP A 204 13.05 -10.55 14.26
CA TRP A 204 12.52 -11.91 14.22
C TRP A 204 12.59 -12.56 12.84
N GLY A 205 12.93 -11.79 11.82
CA GLY A 205 12.95 -12.24 10.45
C GLY A 205 14.23 -13.00 10.08
N ILE A 206 14.10 -13.80 9.03
CA ILE A 206 15.28 -14.30 8.34
C ILE A 206 15.87 -13.13 7.57
N LEU A 207 17.18 -12.93 7.71
CA LEU A 207 17.93 -11.97 6.90
C LEU A 207 17.62 -12.24 5.43
N ASN A 208 16.99 -11.28 4.78
CA ASN A 208 16.89 -11.28 3.34
C ASN A 208 18.28 -10.95 2.82
N GLU A 209 19.16 -11.96 2.75
CA GLU A 209 20.37 -11.82 1.95
C GLU A 209 19.85 -11.47 0.55
N GLN A 210 19.88 -10.18 0.22
CA GLN A 210 19.76 -9.78 -1.17
C GLN A 210 20.65 -10.76 -1.92
N HIS A 211 20.04 -11.58 -2.76
CA HIS A 211 20.78 -12.47 -3.64
C HIS A 211 21.96 -11.63 -4.11
N LYS A 212 23.17 -11.95 -3.64
CA LYS A 212 24.39 -11.53 -4.34
C LYS A 212 24.10 -11.99 -5.74
N GLU A 213 23.80 -11.04 -6.62
CA GLU A 213 23.57 -11.35 -8.02
C GLU A 213 24.70 -12.28 -8.39
N ASP A 214 24.38 -13.57 -8.57
CA ASP A 214 25.35 -14.50 -9.10
C ASP A 214 25.87 -13.83 -10.36
N GLU A 215 27.13 -13.38 -10.35
CA GLU A 215 27.76 -12.56 -11.40
C GLU A 215 27.58 -13.15 -12.82
N ASN A 216 26.93 -14.30 -12.93
CA ASN A 216 26.75 -15.08 -14.15
C ASN A 216 25.29 -15.39 -14.49
N THR A 217 24.29 -14.74 -13.88
CA THR A 217 22.88 -14.91 -14.27
C THR A 217 22.51 -13.97 -15.42
N LEU A 218 21.46 -14.32 -16.18
CA LEU A 218 20.92 -13.47 -17.27
C LEU A 218 20.41 -12.10 -16.79
N TRP A 219 20.27 -11.90 -15.48
CA TRP A 219 19.75 -10.71 -14.80
C TRP A 219 20.85 -9.89 -14.11
N SER A 220 22.12 -10.36 -14.13
CA SER A 220 23.25 -9.62 -13.59
C SER A 220 23.64 -8.46 -14.52
N GLU A 221 24.20 -7.39 -14.00
CA GLU A 221 24.73 -6.27 -14.80
C GLU A 221 25.81 -6.73 -15.79
N ALA A 222 26.54 -7.81 -15.46
CA ALA A 222 27.51 -8.45 -16.34
C ALA A 222 26.90 -9.68 -17.00
N ALA A 223 26.69 -9.62 -18.31
CA ALA A 223 26.18 -10.76 -19.07
C ALA A 223 27.15 -11.96 -18.96
N PRO A 224 26.62 -13.21 -18.88
CA PRO A 224 27.46 -14.41 -18.78
C PRO A 224 28.45 -14.51 -19.95
N ILE A 225 29.68 -14.93 -19.67
CA ILE A 225 30.78 -15.00 -20.67
C ILE A 225 30.39 -15.81 -21.90
N TRP A 226 29.63 -16.90 -21.74
CA TRP A 226 29.16 -17.73 -22.84
C TRP A 226 28.30 -16.93 -23.85
N MET A 227 27.54 -15.93 -23.39
CA MET A 227 26.71 -15.08 -24.23
C MET A 227 27.55 -14.19 -25.14
N TYR A 228 28.65 -13.63 -24.63
CA TYR A 228 29.62 -12.89 -25.45
C TYR A 228 30.27 -13.78 -26.51
N VAL A 229 30.61 -15.03 -26.16
CA VAL A 229 31.18 -16.01 -27.10
C VAL A 229 30.19 -16.31 -28.23
N VAL A 230 28.95 -16.64 -27.90
CA VAL A 230 27.89 -16.92 -28.88
C VAL A 230 27.63 -15.70 -29.78
N LEU A 231 27.50 -14.52 -29.19
CA LEU A 231 27.27 -13.29 -29.92
C LEU A 231 28.42 -12.99 -30.89
N THR A 232 29.66 -13.19 -30.45
CA THR A 232 30.85 -12.97 -31.29
C THR A 232 30.87 -13.94 -32.45
N ILE A 233 30.59 -15.22 -32.27
CA ILE A 233 30.50 -16.22 -33.36
C ILE A 233 29.44 -15.85 -34.38
N LEU A 234 28.24 -15.45 -33.91
CA LEU A 234 27.16 -15.02 -34.81
C LEU A 234 27.54 -13.78 -35.59
N LEU A 235 28.16 -12.79 -34.95
CA LEU A 235 28.60 -11.56 -35.59
C LEU A 235 29.65 -11.84 -36.67
N VAL A 236 30.64 -12.67 -36.35
CA VAL A 236 31.68 -13.10 -37.32
C VAL A 236 31.04 -13.86 -38.49
N GLY A 237 30.09 -14.75 -38.23
CA GLY A 237 29.37 -15.48 -39.27
C GLY A 237 28.60 -14.58 -40.22
N ILE A 238 27.91 -13.57 -39.69
CA ILE A 238 27.18 -12.58 -40.45
C ILE A 238 28.17 -11.77 -41.36
N TRP A 239 29.26 -11.27 -40.78
CA TRP A 239 30.26 -10.52 -41.53
C TRP A 239 30.92 -11.36 -42.62
N ALA A 240 31.28 -12.62 -42.34
CA ALA A 240 31.83 -13.55 -43.33
C ALA A 240 30.87 -13.74 -44.49
N ASN A 241 29.57 -13.88 -44.24
CA ASN A 241 28.55 -14.01 -45.28
C ASN A 241 28.46 -12.74 -46.12
N PHE A 242 28.49 -11.55 -45.53
CA PHE A 242 28.47 -10.29 -46.29
C PHE A 242 29.73 -10.15 -47.16
N VAL A 243 30.92 -10.47 -46.64
CA VAL A 243 32.16 -10.42 -47.40
C VAL A 243 32.12 -11.42 -48.57
N TYR A 244 31.67 -12.65 -48.31
CA TYR A 244 31.49 -13.66 -49.36
C TYR A 244 30.55 -13.19 -50.48
N THR A 245 29.40 -12.65 -50.12
CA THR A 245 28.42 -12.13 -51.08
C THR A 245 29.01 -10.95 -51.86
N GLY A 246 29.72 -10.05 -51.21
CA GLY A 246 30.42 -8.94 -51.85
C GLY A 246 31.44 -9.42 -52.90
N ILE A 247 32.27 -10.39 -52.55
CA ILE A 247 33.26 -10.97 -53.49
C ILE A 247 32.57 -11.60 -54.72
N HIS A 248 31.50 -12.34 -54.49
CA HIS A 248 30.70 -12.95 -55.57
C HIS A 248 30.08 -11.89 -56.50
N LEU A 249 29.54 -10.81 -55.94
CA LEU A 249 28.98 -9.71 -56.75
C LEU A 249 30.07 -9.04 -57.59
N PHE A 250 31.26 -8.81 -57.05
CA PHE A 250 32.38 -8.25 -57.83
C PHE A 250 32.83 -9.19 -58.94
N LYS A 251 32.85 -10.52 -58.67
CA LYS A 251 33.20 -11.51 -59.67
C LYS A 251 32.19 -11.55 -60.82
N ILE A 252 30.88 -11.56 -60.53
CA ILE A 252 29.81 -11.53 -61.53
C ILE A 252 29.88 -10.26 -62.34
N LYS A 253 30.14 -9.10 -61.71
CA LYS A 253 30.30 -7.82 -62.44
C LYS A 253 31.46 -7.89 -63.44
N LYS A 254 32.61 -8.43 -63.02
CA LYS A 254 33.79 -8.56 -63.91
C LYS A 254 33.54 -9.53 -65.01
N GLU A 255 32.87 -10.66 -64.82
CA GLU A 255 32.47 -11.61 -65.83
C GLU A 255 31.46 -10.99 -66.79
N GLY A 256 30.54 -10.13 -66.35
CA GLY A 256 29.62 -9.36 -67.21
C GLY A 256 30.35 -8.37 -68.12
N GLU A 257 31.30 -7.61 -67.60
CA GLU A 257 32.12 -6.67 -68.36
C GLU A 257 32.97 -7.39 -69.43
N GLU A 258 33.51 -8.58 -69.14
CA GLU A 258 34.28 -9.38 -70.11
C GLU A 258 33.38 -9.96 -71.23
N LEU A 259 32.10 -10.26 -70.94
CA LEU A 259 31.14 -10.72 -71.94
C LEU A 259 30.68 -9.58 -72.86
N GLU A 260 30.44 -8.39 -72.32
CA GLU A 260 30.08 -7.22 -73.09
C GLU A 260 31.23 -6.85 -74.12
N LEU A 261 32.49 -6.86 -73.62
CA LEU A 261 33.64 -6.61 -74.47
C LEU A 261 33.84 -7.67 -75.57
N LYS A 262 33.43 -8.91 -75.40
CA LYS A 262 33.44 -9.96 -76.41
C LYS A 262 32.35 -9.77 -77.49
N THR A 263 31.17 -9.31 -77.09
CA THR A 263 30.04 -9.09 -77.98
C THR A 263 30.21 -7.84 -78.84
N GLU A 264 31.02 -6.87 -78.44
CA GLU A 264 31.31 -5.64 -79.15
C GLU A 264 32.43 -5.84 -80.24
N ASN A 265 33.18 -6.96 -80.15
CA ASN A 265 34.28 -7.28 -81.08
C ASN A 265 33.94 -8.36 -82.15
N GLU A 266 32.68 -8.87 -82.19
CA GLU A 266 32.12 -9.70 -83.22
C GLU A 266 31.23 -8.85 -84.19
#